data_f3082b545a9567d24d269d00a0298eaa
#
_entry.id   f3082b545a9567d24d269d00a0298eaa
#
_cell.length_a   1.000
_cell.length_b   1.000
_cell.length_c   1.000
_cell.angle_alpha   90.00
_cell.angle_beta   90.00
_cell.angle_gamma   90.00
#
_symmetry.space_group_name_H-M   'P 1'
#
loop_
_entity.id
_entity.type
_entity.pdbx_description
1 polymer ?
#
loop_
_entity_poly.entity_id
_entity_poly.type
_entity_poly.pdbx_seq_one_letter_code
_entity_poly.pdbx_strand_id
1 'polypeptide(L)'
;MRSDEFLKNVTEVGGPSDAESAAVVTRTVLDNLGKQLKGGEAADLAAQLPAELQEPLQRHGSEAPLTDDVDDFLRRLAEQLGEGIDPDTARVYAGAVLSTVDAAVSEGEIGDLRSQLPAGFAPLFED
;
A
#
# COMPACT_ATOMS: atom_id res chain seq x y z
N MET A 1 4.45 -1.24 15.00
CA MET A 1 5.38 -0.26 14.36
C MET A 1 4.75 1.11 14.42
N ARG A 2 5.53 2.14 14.77
CA ARG A 2 5.01 3.51 14.78
C ARG A 2 5.10 4.10 13.38
N SER A 3 4.37 5.21 13.13
CA SER A 3 4.34 5.78 11.79
C SER A 3 5.71 6.28 11.32
N ASP A 4 6.52 6.85 12.21
CA ASP A 4 7.87 7.29 11.84
C ASP A 4 8.78 6.10 11.48
N GLU A 5 8.64 4.99 12.18
CA GLU A 5 9.37 3.76 11.85
C GLU A 5 8.90 3.19 10.53
N PHE A 6 7.60 3.22 10.26
CA PHE A 6 7.04 2.75 9.01
C PHE A 6 7.60 3.53 7.84
N LEU A 7 7.55 4.87 7.93
CA LEU A 7 8.05 5.74 6.85
C LEU A 7 9.56 5.59 6.65
N LYS A 8 10.31 5.43 7.73
CA LYS A 8 11.75 5.19 7.63
C LYS A 8 12.04 3.90 6.86
N ASN A 9 11.28 2.84 7.17
CA ASN A 9 11.46 1.57 6.47
C ASN A 9 11.10 1.68 4.99
N VAL A 10 10.04 2.42 4.67
CA VAL A 10 9.66 2.67 3.27
C VAL A 10 10.84 3.30 2.51
N THR A 11 11.48 4.32 3.10
CA THR A 11 12.64 4.96 2.50
C THR A 11 13.81 3.98 2.33
N GLU A 12 14.07 3.17 3.35
CA GLU A 12 15.20 2.24 3.34
C GLU A 12 15.07 1.13 2.30
N VAL A 13 13.85 0.72 1.98
CA VAL A 13 13.62 -0.38 1.04
C VAL A 13 13.25 0.09 -0.37
N GLY A 14 13.50 1.33 -0.70
CA GLY A 14 13.36 1.81 -2.07
C GLY A 14 12.38 2.95 -2.29
N GLY A 15 11.71 3.41 -1.26
CA GLY A 15 10.79 4.55 -1.36
C GLY A 15 11.52 5.88 -1.45
N PRO A 16 10.74 6.97 -1.51
CA PRO A 16 11.33 8.31 -1.56
C PRO A 16 12.24 8.59 -0.39
N SER A 17 13.28 9.40 -0.61
CA SER A 17 14.30 9.62 0.41
C SER A 17 13.90 10.58 1.53
N ASP A 18 12.93 11.47 1.29
CA ASP A 18 12.49 12.38 2.33
C ASP A 18 11.19 11.90 2.98
N ALA A 19 11.04 12.22 4.27
CA ALA A 19 9.90 11.73 5.06
C ALA A 19 8.57 12.23 4.52
N GLU A 20 8.51 13.47 4.03
CA GLU A 20 7.26 14.03 3.51
C GLU A 20 6.79 13.29 2.26
N SER A 21 7.70 13.06 1.32
CA SER A 21 7.38 12.31 0.10
C SER A 21 7.04 10.86 0.42
N ALA A 22 7.75 10.25 1.37
CA ALA A 22 7.44 8.87 1.80
C ALA A 22 6.03 8.79 2.39
N ALA A 23 5.61 9.81 3.15
CA ALA A 23 4.26 9.85 3.70
C ALA A 23 3.19 9.96 2.61
N VAL A 24 3.42 10.82 1.61
CA VAL A 24 2.48 10.97 0.49
C VAL A 24 2.36 9.67 -0.28
N VAL A 25 3.48 9.04 -0.62
CA VAL A 25 3.48 7.77 -1.35
C VAL A 25 2.77 6.69 -0.54
N THR A 26 3.08 6.58 0.75
CA THR A 26 2.45 5.58 1.61
C THR A 26 0.93 5.73 1.65
N ARG A 27 0.44 6.94 1.89
CA ARG A 27 -1.00 7.17 1.93
C ARG A 27 -1.67 6.88 0.59
N THR A 28 -1.03 7.26 -0.51
CA THR A 28 -1.58 7.02 -1.84
C THR A 28 -1.65 5.54 -2.15
N VAL A 29 -0.61 4.77 -1.81
CA VAL A 29 -0.61 3.32 -2.00
C VAL A 29 -1.71 2.68 -1.16
N LEU A 30 -1.82 3.06 0.12
CA LEU A 30 -2.83 2.49 1.00
C LEU A 30 -4.25 2.85 0.56
N ASP A 31 -4.46 4.05 0.05
CA ASP A 31 -5.76 4.46 -0.50
C ASP A 31 -6.16 3.56 -1.67
N ASN A 32 -5.25 3.35 -2.60
CA ASN A 32 -5.51 2.49 -3.75
C ASN A 32 -5.67 1.02 -3.36
N LEU A 33 -4.91 0.56 -2.37
CA LEU A 33 -5.06 -0.78 -1.85
C LEU A 33 -6.45 -0.98 -1.25
N GLY A 34 -6.91 -0.01 -0.46
CA GLY A 34 -8.23 -0.07 0.16
C GLY A 34 -9.37 -0.19 -0.83
N LYS A 35 -9.20 0.37 -2.05
CA LYS A 35 -10.22 0.25 -3.08
C LYS A 35 -10.44 -1.17 -3.57
N GLN A 36 -9.46 -2.05 -3.38
CA GLN A 36 -9.53 -3.43 -3.86
C GLN A 36 -9.96 -4.43 -2.79
N LEU A 37 -10.01 -4.00 -1.54
CA LEU A 37 -10.34 -4.91 -0.44
C LEU A 37 -11.84 -4.97 -0.22
N LYS A 38 -12.32 -6.14 0.19
CA LYS A 38 -13.74 -6.39 0.43
C LYS A 38 -13.94 -6.99 1.82
N GLY A 39 -15.20 -6.98 2.26
CA GLY A 39 -15.55 -7.44 3.58
C GLY A 39 -14.94 -6.51 4.63
N GLY A 40 -14.44 -7.05 5.71
CA GLY A 40 -13.81 -6.30 6.77
C GLY A 40 -12.29 -6.20 6.63
N GLU A 41 -11.72 -6.61 5.48
CA GLU A 41 -10.27 -6.71 5.36
C GLU A 41 -9.55 -5.36 5.54
N ALA A 42 -10.09 -4.27 4.97
CA ALA A 42 -9.49 -2.96 5.12
C ALA A 42 -9.42 -2.55 6.59
N ALA A 43 -10.49 -2.79 7.35
CA ALA A 43 -10.52 -2.46 8.78
C ALA A 43 -9.56 -3.35 9.57
N ASP A 44 -9.54 -4.65 9.25
CA ASP A 44 -8.66 -5.59 9.94
C ASP A 44 -7.19 -5.25 9.71
N LEU A 45 -6.83 -4.92 8.47
CA LEU A 45 -5.47 -4.53 8.14
C LEU A 45 -5.10 -3.21 8.82
N ALA A 46 -6.00 -2.22 8.74
CA ALA A 46 -5.77 -0.91 9.34
C ALA A 46 -5.52 -1.02 10.85
N ALA A 47 -6.22 -1.93 11.52
CA ALA A 47 -6.06 -2.10 12.96
C ALA A 47 -4.64 -2.47 13.36
N GLN A 48 -3.85 -3.03 12.45
CA GLN A 48 -2.46 -3.42 12.72
C GLN A 48 -1.45 -2.37 12.25
N LEU A 49 -1.92 -1.28 11.65
CA LEU A 49 -1.04 -0.22 11.16
C LEU A 49 -1.03 0.99 12.12
N PRO A 50 0.01 1.84 12.04
CA PRO A 50 0.04 3.08 12.84
C PRO A 50 -1.22 3.91 12.62
N ALA A 51 -1.66 4.60 13.66
CA ALA A 51 -2.93 5.34 13.63
C ALA A 51 -3.02 6.32 12.47
N GLU A 52 -1.94 7.02 12.16
CA GLU A 52 -1.91 8.04 11.10
C GLU A 52 -2.05 7.46 9.70
N LEU A 53 -1.88 6.13 9.56
CA LEU A 53 -1.94 5.45 8.26
C LEU A 53 -3.22 4.66 8.06
N GLN A 54 -4.14 4.66 9.03
CA GLN A 54 -5.35 3.85 8.96
C GLN A 54 -6.42 4.43 8.05
N GLU A 55 -6.57 5.76 8.05
CA GLU A 55 -7.67 6.42 7.34
C GLU A 55 -7.63 6.19 5.83
N PRO A 56 -6.47 6.34 5.14
CA PRO A 56 -6.46 6.12 3.69
C PRO A 56 -6.94 4.73 3.31
N LEU A 57 -6.57 3.73 4.08
CA LEU A 57 -6.94 2.34 3.81
C LEU A 57 -8.43 2.09 3.99
N GLN A 58 -9.07 2.78 4.93
CA GLN A 58 -10.48 2.59 5.25
C GLN A 58 -11.43 3.49 4.48
N ARG A 59 -10.90 4.48 3.76
CA ARG A 59 -11.69 5.53 3.10
C ARG A 59 -12.74 4.97 2.16
N HIS A 60 -12.48 3.84 1.54
CA HIS A 60 -13.36 3.24 0.54
C HIS A 60 -14.13 2.03 1.04
N GLY A 61 -14.27 1.89 2.36
CA GLY A 61 -14.87 0.70 2.96
C GLY A 61 -16.32 0.43 2.58
N SER A 62 -17.07 1.46 2.18
CA SER A 62 -18.47 1.31 1.77
C SER A 62 -18.64 1.20 0.26
N GLU A 63 -17.55 1.25 -0.50
CA GLU A 63 -17.60 1.19 -1.96
C GLU A 63 -17.45 -0.24 -2.45
N ALA A 64 -17.96 -0.52 -3.65
CA ALA A 64 -17.76 -1.83 -4.27
C ALA A 64 -16.27 -2.00 -4.58
N PRO A 65 -15.67 -3.16 -4.25
CA PRO A 65 -14.25 -3.36 -4.51
C PRO A 65 -13.90 -3.33 -5.99
N LEU A 66 -12.74 -2.75 -6.31
CA LEU A 66 -12.21 -2.81 -7.66
C LEU A 66 -11.56 -4.17 -7.89
N THR A 67 -11.56 -4.60 -9.15
CA THR A 67 -10.95 -5.89 -9.53
C THR A 67 -9.78 -5.68 -10.48
N ASP A 68 -9.10 -4.55 -10.36
CA ASP A 68 -7.98 -4.18 -11.21
C ASP A 68 -6.79 -5.12 -11.02
N ASP A 69 -6.07 -5.39 -12.11
CA ASP A 69 -4.81 -6.12 -12.01
C ASP A 69 -3.70 -5.17 -11.54
N VAL A 70 -2.48 -5.73 -11.38
CA VAL A 70 -1.36 -4.94 -10.86
C VAL A 70 -0.97 -3.81 -11.81
N ASP A 71 -1.08 -4.00 -13.11
CA ASP A 71 -0.74 -2.96 -14.08
C ASP A 71 -1.69 -1.77 -13.99
N ASP A 72 -2.99 -2.03 -13.84
CA ASP A 72 -3.99 -0.97 -13.65
C ASP A 72 -3.74 -0.22 -12.32
N PHE A 73 -3.43 -0.98 -11.28
CA PHE A 73 -3.11 -0.40 -9.96
C PHE A 73 -1.91 0.55 -10.07
N LEU A 74 -0.84 0.10 -10.72
CA LEU A 74 0.37 0.90 -10.84
C LEU A 74 0.18 2.13 -11.74
N ARG A 75 -0.62 2.00 -12.79
CA ARG A 75 -0.93 3.12 -13.68
C ARG A 75 -1.69 4.20 -12.91
N ARG A 76 -2.71 3.80 -12.15
CA ARG A 76 -3.48 4.74 -11.35
C ARG A 76 -2.60 5.39 -10.29
N LEU A 77 -1.73 4.62 -9.65
CA LEU A 77 -0.82 5.15 -8.65
C LEU A 77 0.12 6.19 -9.26
N ALA A 78 0.70 5.90 -10.42
CA ALA A 78 1.58 6.83 -11.11
C ALA A 78 0.88 8.14 -11.44
N GLU A 79 -0.36 8.06 -11.93
CA GLU A 79 -1.15 9.24 -12.24
C GLU A 79 -1.41 10.10 -10.99
N GLN A 80 -1.70 9.47 -9.88
CA GLN A 80 -2.01 10.18 -8.63
C GLN A 80 -0.77 10.79 -7.99
N LEU A 81 0.39 10.19 -8.19
CA LEU A 81 1.64 10.71 -7.63
C LEU A 81 2.20 11.88 -8.44
N GLY A 82 1.76 12.03 -9.69
CA GLY A 82 2.03 13.25 -10.46
C GLY A 82 3.10 13.09 -11.52
N GLU A 83 3.49 14.24 -12.09
CA GLU A 83 4.46 14.28 -13.18
C GLU A 83 5.81 13.72 -12.76
N GLY A 84 6.48 13.04 -13.69
CA GLY A 84 7.78 12.45 -13.43
C GLY A 84 7.73 11.08 -12.79
N ILE A 85 6.53 10.60 -12.45
CA ILE A 85 6.37 9.26 -11.87
C ILE A 85 5.80 8.35 -12.96
N ASP A 86 6.63 7.46 -13.48
CA ASP A 86 6.19 6.47 -14.47
C ASP A 86 5.76 5.18 -13.75
N PRO A 87 5.16 4.22 -14.47
CA PRO A 87 4.73 2.96 -13.85
C PRO A 87 5.86 2.16 -13.20
N ASP A 88 7.09 2.24 -13.73
CA ASP A 88 8.23 1.54 -13.13
C ASP A 88 8.60 2.15 -11.77
N THR A 89 8.60 3.47 -11.68
CA THR A 89 8.83 4.15 -10.40
C THR A 89 7.69 3.85 -9.42
N ALA A 90 6.45 3.86 -9.92
CA ALA A 90 5.29 3.51 -9.08
C ALA A 90 5.42 2.08 -8.54
N ARG A 91 5.94 1.15 -9.35
CA ARG A 91 6.16 -0.22 -8.89
C ARG A 91 7.18 -0.27 -7.75
N VAL A 92 8.28 0.45 -7.86
CA VAL A 92 9.29 0.50 -6.80
C VAL A 92 8.68 1.07 -5.53
N TYR A 93 7.93 2.15 -5.64
CA TYR A 93 7.31 2.79 -4.47
C TYR A 93 6.23 1.90 -3.84
N ALA A 94 5.39 1.28 -4.67
CA ALA A 94 4.37 0.36 -4.16
C ALA A 94 5.01 -0.82 -3.44
N GLY A 95 6.09 -1.36 -4.01
CA GLY A 95 6.84 -2.44 -3.37
C GLY A 95 7.41 -2.03 -2.01
N ALA A 96 7.96 -0.81 -1.93
CA ALA A 96 8.49 -0.31 -0.67
C ALA A 96 7.40 -0.23 0.41
N VAL A 97 6.21 0.27 0.05
CA VAL A 97 5.10 0.37 0.99
C VAL A 97 4.56 -1.00 1.37
N LEU A 98 4.32 -1.86 0.38
CA LEU A 98 3.70 -3.16 0.65
C LEU A 98 4.63 -4.12 1.38
N SER A 99 5.94 -4.09 1.10
CA SER A 99 6.89 -4.89 1.89
C SER A 99 6.99 -4.39 3.32
N THR A 100 6.79 -3.08 3.53
CA THR A 100 6.76 -2.53 4.89
C THR A 100 5.48 -2.95 5.61
N VAL A 101 4.34 -3.00 4.90
CA VAL A 101 3.10 -3.54 5.47
C VAL A 101 3.34 -4.99 5.91
N ASP A 102 3.99 -5.79 5.07
CA ASP A 102 4.31 -7.18 5.39
C ASP A 102 5.12 -7.29 6.69
N ALA A 103 6.08 -6.39 6.88
CA ALA A 103 6.90 -6.37 8.09
C ALA A 103 6.14 -5.87 9.32
N ALA A 104 5.12 -5.05 9.13
CA ALA A 104 4.41 -4.38 10.22
C ALA A 104 3.22 -5.16 10.77
N VAL A 105 2.65 -6.09 10.00
CA VAL A 105 1.43 -6.78 10.39
C VAL A 105 1.70 -8.28 10.55
N SER A 106 0.75 -9.00 11.16
CA SER A 106 0.90 -10.43 11.41
C SER A 106 0.89 -11.24 10.12
N GLU A 107 1.50 -12.44 10.16
CA GLU A 107 1.51 -13.35 9.01
C GLU A 107 0.12 -13.74 8.58
N GLY A 108 -0.80 -13.95 9.51
CA GLY A 108 -2.18 -14.28 9.19
C GLY A 108 -2.87 -13.17 8.43
N GLU A 109 -2.65 -11.91 8.85
CA GLU A 109 -3.24 -10.76 8.18
C GLU A 109 -2.67 -10.58 6.77
N ILE A 110 -1.36 -10.77 6.61
CA ILE A 110 -0.73 -10.71 5.29
C ILE A 110 -1.28 -11.80 4.37
N GLY A 111 -1.49 -13.00 4.88
CA GLY A 111 -2.09 -14.09 4.11
C GLY A 111 -3.49 -13.73 3.62
N ASP A 112 -4.30 -13.16 4.51
CA ASP A 112 -5.66 -12.72 4.16
C ASP A 112 -5.63 -11.63 3.12
N LEU A 113 -4.76 -10.63 3.28
CA LEU A 113 -4.61 -9.53 2.33
C LEU A 113 -4.23 -10.05 0.95
N ARG A 114 -3.21 -10.87 0.88
CA ARG A 114 -2.71 -11.37 -0.41
C ARG A 114 -3.75 -12.24 -1.10
N SER A 115 -4.59 -12.95 -0.34
CA SER A 115 -5.64 -13.78 -0.93
C SER A 115 -6.72 -12.97 -1.65
N GLN A 116 -6.86 -11.69 -1.33
CA GLN A 116 -7.84 -10.82 -1.97
C GLN A 116 -7.29 -10.09 -3.20
N LEU A 117 -6.00 -10.21 -3.47
CA LEU A 117 -5.36 -9.48 -4.56
C LEU A 117 -5.03 -10.41 -5.72
N PRO A 118 -5.08 -9.91 -6.98
CA PRO A 118 -4.63 -10.71 -8.12
C PRO A 118 -3.19 -11.17 -7.96
N ALA A 119 -2.85 -12.29 -8.61
CA ALA A 119 -1.54 -12.93 -8.45
C ALA A 119 -0.36 -11.99 -8.76
N GLY A 120 -0.53 -11.06 -9.68
CA GLY A 120 0.54 -10.13 -10.05
C GLY A 120 0.99 -9.19 -8.94
N PHE A 121 0.23 -9.10 -7.84
CA PHE A 121 0.63 -8.30 -6.69
C PHE A 121 1.68 -8.97 -5.80
N ALA A 122 1.84 -10.29 -5.91
CA ALA A 122 2.76 -11.00 -5.02
C ALA A 122 4.19 -10.44 -5.00
N PRO A 123 4.81 -10.09 -6.15
CA PRO A 123 6.16 -9.55 -6.12
C PRO A 123 6.29 -8.22 -5.37
N LEU A 124 5.20 -7.47 -5.22
CA LEU A 124 5.24 -6.17 -4.52
C LEU A 124 5.43 -6.33 -3.01
N PHE A 125 5.13 -7.52 -2.47
CA PHE A 125 5.31 -7.79 -1.04
C PHE A 125 6.70 -8.34 -0.72
N GLU A 126 7.52 -8.56 -1.71
CA GLU A 126 8.86 -9.14 -1.54
C GLU A 126 9.93 -8.06 -1.68
N ASP A 127 10.93 -8.13 -0.83
CA ASP A 127 12.09 -7.21 -0.88
C ASP A 127 13.02 -7.53 -2.04
#